data_74e07dfaa85588a63d7893ecc2351c9d
#
_entry.id   74e07dfaa85588a63d7893ecc2351c9d
#
_cell.length_a   1.000
_cell.length_b   1.000
_cell.length_c   1.000
_cell.angle_alpha   90.00
_cell.angle_beta   90.00
_cell.angle_gamma   90.00
#
_symmetry.space_group_name_H-M   'P 1'
#
loop_
_entity.id
_entity.type
_entity.pdbx_description
1 polymer ?
#
loop_
_entity_poly.entity_id
_entity_poly.type
_entity_poly.pdbx_seq_one_letter_code
_entity_poly.pdbx_strand_id
1 'polypeptide(L)'
;MLKGVGFGAATTAASTAAASVLPQERLGEGIGYHGLGQAIAMSIGPAFALYLVGTDPSTNLYVGLALVGFAGLVIALNARYESKWQTLPSSSAYRIKMETRLELDSKDGQAPSSTTVTTSETINSEKCPEGDQVSKRTLRDSFNIFEPRALSGAIPQMIMCPTFGFGVFFAGLYGTTLGYTHAGLFYTISAVSMIIIRMISKHFMDTVPAIKTMTGAVACGILCCLMLLAAPYGEPVFLASGIFYGLATGISLPLNQSVAVKNTPPERWGAANALFLLANDIGIGFASVIWGVINDSFGFQTSIVCVIVCLIASYASA
;
A
#
# COMPACT_ATOMS: atom_id res chain seq x y z
N MET A 1 -10.27 -16.77 10.40
CA MET A 1 -11.03 -15.52 10.17
C MET A 1 -10.60 -14.38 11.08
N LEU A 2 -10.58 -14.53 12.42
CA LEU A 2 -10.24 -13.47 13.36
C LEU A 2 -8.86 -12.83 13.08
N LYS A 3 -7.83 -13.65 12.77
CA LYS A 3 -6.48 -13.18 12.41
C LYS A 3 -6.47 -12.30 11.16
N GLY A 4 -7.28 -12.64 10.14
CA GLY A 4 -7.37 -11.84 8.91
C GLY A 4 -8.01 -10.47 9.15
N VAL A 5 -9.08 -10.42 9.96
CA VAL A 5 -9.73 -9.15 10.34
C VAL A 5 -8.76 -8.25 11.12
N GLY A 6 -8.04 -8.81 12.10
CA GLY A 6 -7.03 -8.07 12.86
C GLY A 6 -5.89 -7.54 11.99
N PHE A 7 -5.39 -8.35 11.06
CA PHE A 7 -4.34 -7.96 10.13
C PHE A 7 -4.82 -6.84 9.20
N GLY A 8 -6.00 -6.98 8.59
CA GLY A 8 -6.57 -5.96 7.70
C GLY A 8 -6.81 -4.62 8.42
N ALA A 9 -7.36 -4.66 9.63
CA ALA A 9 -7.58 -3.46 10.43
C ALA A 9 -6.24 -2.78 10.79
N ALA A 10 -5.24 -3.54 11.24
CA ALA A 10 -3.93 -3.00 11.63
C ALA A 10 -3.18 -2.39 10.44
N THR A 11 -3.15 -3.06 9.29
CA THR A 11 -2.47 -2.57 8.08
C THR A 11 -3.13 -1.31 7.52
N THR A 12 -4.47 -1.28 7.46
CA THR A 12 -5.22 -0.11 7.01
C THR A 12 -5.02 1.08 7.96
N ALA A 13 -5.12 0.85 9.27
CA ALA A 13 -4.91 1.90 10.27
C ALA A 13 -3.48 2.46 10.21
N ALA A 14 -2.47 1.59 10.14
CA ALA A 14 -1.07 2.00 10.08
C ALA A 14 -0.75 2.81 8.82
N SER A 15 -1.21 2.36 7.64
CA SER A 15 -0.99 3.07 6.37
C SER A 15 -1.75 4.41 6.32
N THR A 16 -2.96 4.46 6.87
CA THR A 16 -3.74 5.70 6.96
C THR A 16 -3.10 6.69 7.94
N ALA A 17 -2.64 6.23 9.10
CA ALA A 17 -1.93 7.07 10.06
C ALA A 17 -0.64 7.62 9.45
N ALA A 18 0.15 6.78 8.77
CA ALA A 18 1.35 7.22 8.06
C ALA A 18 1.02 8.31 7.04
N ALA A 19 0.01 8.11 6.19
CA ALA A 19 -0.38 9.08 5.17
C ALA A 19 -0.88 10.40 5.80
N SER A 20 -1.62 10.37 6.92
CA SER A 20 -2.20 11.55 7.55
C SER A 20 -1.18 12.47 8.23
N VAL A 21 -0.06 11.90 8.70
CA VAL A 21 1.01 12.64 9.41
C VAL A 21 1.99 13.30 8.43
N LEU A 22 2.11 12.76 7.20
CA LEU A 22 3.05 13.23 6.20
C LEU A 22 2.60 14.54 5.52
N PRO A 23 3.56 15.43 5.14
CA PRO A 23 3.27 16.55 4.26
C PRO A 23 2.81 16.05 2.89
N GLN A 24 1.86 16.76 2.26
CA GLN A 24 1.33 16.36 0.95
C GLN A 24 2.41 16.31 -0.14
N GLU A 25 3.41 17.19 -0.05
CA GLU A 25 4.52 17.29 -1.00
C GLU A 25 5.46 16.08 -0.95
N ARG A 26 5.51 15.37 0.21
CA ARG A 26 6.38 14.21 0.45
C ARG A 26 5.61 12.91 0.73
N LEU A 27 4.37 12.86 0.29
CA LEU A 27 3.50 11.73 0.56
C LEU A 27 4.03 10.43 -0.07
N GLY A 28 4.55 10.50 -1.31
CA GLY A 28 5.13 9.36 -2.00
C GLY A 28 6.39 8.84 -1.33
N GLU A 29 7.28 9.74 -0.91
CA GLU A 29 8.47 9.39 -0.12
C GLU A 29 8.10 8.70 1.19
N GLY A 30 7.16 9.27 1.94
CA GLY A 30 6.75 8.75 3.23
C GLY A 30 6.04 7.40 3.16
N ILE A 31 5.15 7.20 2.18
CA ILE A 31 4.53 5.90 1.90
C ILE A 31 5.60 4.89 1.47
N GLY A 32 6.62 5.30 0.72
CA GLY A 32 7.77 4.48 0.37
C GLY A 32 8.53 3.97 1.60
N TYR A 33 8.79 4.84 2.59
CA TYR A 33 9.41 4.43 3.86
C TYR A 33 8.51 3.50 4.70
N HIS A 34 7.21 3.78 4.76
CA HIS A 34 6.28 2.87 5.42
C HIS A 34 6.32 1.47 4.79
N GLY A 35 6.33 1.41 3.46
CA GLY A 35 6.45 0.18 2.72
C GLY A 35 7.82 -0.51 2.87
N LEU A 36 8.89 0.21 3.24
CA LEU A 36 10.19 -0.39 3.53
C LEU A 36 10.13 -1.32 4.73
N GLY A 37 9.43 -0.92 5.80
CA GLY A 37 9.19 -1.78 6.97
C GLY A 37 8.47 -3.08 6.58
N GLN A 38 7.47 -2.98 5.70
CA GLN A 38 6.76 -4.15 5.17
C GLN A 38 7.69 -5.05 4.33
N ALA A 39 8.55 -4.47 3.50
CA ALA A 39 9.52 -5.22 2.71
C ALA A 39 10.52 -5.99 3.59
N ILE A 40 11.04 -5.35 4.62
CA ILE A 40 11.95 -5.97 5.59
C ILE A 40 11.24 -7.13 6.31
N ALA A 41 10.00 -6.93 6.75
CA ALA A 41 9.21 -7.97 7.39
C ALA A 41 8.96 -9.18 6.47
N MET A 42 8.65 -8.94 5.20
CA MET A 42 8.46 -10.01 4.20
C MET A 42 9.75 -10.76 3.87
N SER A 43 10.92 -10.11 4.02
CA SER A 43 12.23 -10.73 3.75
C SER A 43 12.71 -11.56 4.93
N ILE A 44 12.59 -11.04 6.14
CA ILE A 44 13.09 -11.67 7.37
C ILE A 44 12.07 -12.65 7.93
N GLY A 45 10.77 -12.38 7.76
CA GLY A 45 9.67 -13.15 8.34
C GLY A 45 9.74 -14.65 8.06
N PRO A 46 9.86 -15.11 6.79
CA PRO A 46 9.95 -16.54 6.48
C PRO A 46 11.18 -17.20 7.08
N ALA A 47 12.34 -16.56 7.05
CA ALA A 47 13.57 -17.08 7.63
C ALA A 47 13.46 -17.21 9.14
N PHE A 48 12.89 -16.18 9.80
CA PHE A 48 12.64 -16.19 11.24
C PHE A 48 11.60 -17.25 11.63
N ALA A 49 10.54 -17.41 10.84
CA ALA A 49 9.54 -18.44 11.05
C ALA A 49 10.14 -19.85 10.97
N LEU A 50 10.95 -20.12 9.95
CA LEU A 50 11.65 -21.41 9.77
C LEU A 50 12.62 -21.69 10.92
N TYR A 51 13.33 -20.67 11.40
CA TYR A 51 14.21 -20.79 12.57
C TYR A 51 13.43 -21.16 13.83
N LEU A 52 12.26 -20.55 14.07
CA LEU A 52 11.41 -20.84 15.23
C LEU A 52 10.74 -22.23 15.16
N VAL A 53 10.41 -22.70 13.97
CA VAL A 53 9.79 -24.02 13.78
C VAL A 53 10.76 -25.14 14.17
N GLY A 54 12.05 -25.04 13.85
CA GLY A 54 13.07 -26.02 14.18
C GLY A 54 12.64 -27.46 13.88
N THR A 55 12.88 -28.37 14.86
CA THR A 55 12.45 -29.77 14.79
C THR A 55 11.08 -30.04 15.41
N ASP A 56 10.55 -29.09 16.23
CA ASP A 56 9.23 -29.19 16.90
C ASP A 56 8.25 -28.14 16.36
N PRO A 57 7.23 -28.55 15.59
CA PRO A 57 6.70 -27.69 14.55
C PRO A 57 5.68 -26.64 14.95
N SER A 58 5.13 -26.54 16.12
CA SER A 58 3.97 -25.62 16.28
C SER A 58 4.05 -24.64 17.43
N THR A 59 4.41 -25.06 18.61
CA THR A 59 4.29 -24.22 19.82
C THR A 59 5.24 -23.02 19.79
N ASN A 60 6.51 -23.23 19.42
CA ASN A 60 7.51 -22.16 19.38
C ASN A 60 7.19 -21.08 18.33
N LEU A 61 6.63 -21.47 17.19
CA LEU A 61 6.19 -20.53 16.15
C LEU A 61 5.05 -19.65 16.66
N TYR A 62 4.02 -20.25 17.30
CA TYR A 62 2.89 -19.47 17.82
C TYR A 62 3.28 -18.55 18.97
N VAL A 63 4.17 -19.01 19.87
CA VAL A 63 4.71 -18.17 20.94
C VAL A 63 5.55 -17.02 20.37
N GLY A 64 6.42 -17.28 19.39
CA GLY A 64 7.20 -16.25 18.72
C GLY A 64 6.32 -15.21 18.02
N LEU A 65 5.27 -15.64 17.29
CA LEU A 65 4.29 -14.75 16.67
C LEU A 65 3.52 -13.91 17.71
N ALA A 66 3.15 -14.51 18.84
CA ALA A 66 2.46 -13.80 19.91
C ALA A 66 3.37 -12.74 20.55
N LEU A 67 4.65 -13.04 20.78
CA LEU A 67 5.63 -12.08 21.31
C LEU A 67 5.87 -10.91 20.36
N VAL A 68 6.05 -11.18 19.07
CA VAL A 68 6.20 -10.12 18.05
C VAL A 68 4.93 -9.26 17.95
N GLY A 69 3.74 -9.89 17.98
CA GLY A 69 2.46 -9.18 17.99
C GLY A 69 2.29 -8.30 19.22
N PHE A 70 2.67 -8.81 20.41
CA PHE A 70 2.65 -8.05 21.67
C PHE A 70 3.63 -6.88 21.64
N ALA A 71 4.85 -7.09 21.16
CA ALA A 71 5.82 -6.00 20.98
C ALA A 71 5.28 -4.92 20.02
N GLY A 72 4.66 -5.31 18.92
CA GLY A 72 3.99 -4.40 17.98
C GLY A 72 2.86 -3.59 18.64
N LEU A 73 2.05 -4.24 19.48
CA LEU A 73 0.99 -3.58 20.24
C LEU A 73 1.56 -2.54 21.23
N VAL A 74 2.63 -2.89 21.98
CA VAL A 74 3.29 -1.97 22.90
C VAL A 74 3.84 -0.75 22.15
N ILE A 75 4.48 -0.95 21.00
CA ILE A 75 4.98 0.14 20.16
C ILE A 75 3.81 1.02 19.67
N ALA A 76 2.72 0.42 19.20
CA ALA A 76 1.54 1.14 18.73
C ALA A 76 0.89 1.99 19.84
N LEU A 77 0.77 1.46 21.05
CA LEU A 77 0.23 2.18 22.21
C LEU A 77 1.13 3.36 22.65
N ASN A 78 2.44 3.28 22.39
CA ASN A 78 3.38 4.37 22.64
C ASN A 78 3.46 5.42 21.51
N ALA A 79 2.84 5.16 20.36
CA ALA A 79 2.81 6.09 19.22
C ALA A 79 1.83 7.25 19.50
N ARG A 80 2.27 8.26 20.25
CA ARG A 80 1.46 9.41 20.68
C ARG A 80 1.47 10.58 19.69
N TYR A 81 1.33 10.33 18.39
CA TYR A 81 1.31 11.41 17.41
C TYR A 81 0.04 12.28 17.54
N GLU A 82 -1.05 11.72 18.04
CA GLU A 82 -2.31 12.44 18.27
C GLU A 82 -2.19 13.52 19.37
N SER A 83 -1.44 13.24 20.44
CA SER A 83 -1.22 14.21 21.53
C SER A 83 -0.20 15.30 21.15
N LYS A 84 0.63 15.06 20.15
CA LYS A 84 1.66 16.00 19.66
C LYS A 84 1.34 16.57 18.28
N TRP A 85 0.07 16.67 17.92
CA TRP A 85 -0.35 17.11 16.59
C TRP A 85 0.18 18.50 16.19
N GLN A 86 0.42 19.40 17.15
CA GLN A 86 0.97 20.73 16.90
C GLN A 86 2.43 20.70 16.38
N THR A 87 3.16 19.62 16.64
CA THR A 87 4.54 19.46 16.15
C THR A 87 4.59 18.89 14.74
N LEU A 88 3.45 18.50 14.17
CA LEU A 88 3.35 17.99 12.81
C LEU A 88 3.55 19.12 11.79
N PRO A 89 4.02 18.81 10.57
CA PRO A 89 4.11 19.78 9.48
C PRO A 89 2.76 20.45 9.21
N SER A 90 2.79 21.75 8.90
CA SER A 90 1.56 22.53 8.62
C SER A 90 0.74 21.99 7.44
N SER A 91 1.41 21.34 6.47
CA SER A 91 0.78 20.72 5.30
C SER A 91 0.29 19.29 5.55
N SER A 92 0.42 18.74 6.78
CA SER A 92 -0.09 17.41 7.09
C SER A 92 -1.62 17.43 7.24
N ALA A 93 -2.28 16.43 6.67
CA ALA A 93 -3.74 16.37 6.70
C ALA A 93 -4.32 16.26 8.12
N TYR A 94 -3.60 15.59 9.02
CA TYR A 94 -4.03 15.46 10.42
C TYR A 94 -4.02 16.83 11.15
N ARG A 95 -2.97 17.63 10.94
CA ARG A 95 -2.87 18.96 11.55
C ARG A 95 -3.94 19.89 11.01
N ILE A 96 -4.14 19.96 9.70
CA ILE A 96 -5.17 20.76 9.05
C ILE A 96 -6.56 20.39 9.60
N LYS A 97 -6.84 19.08 9.72
CA LYS A 97 -8.11 18.60 10.28
C LYS A 97 -8.31 19.02 11.73
N MET A 98 -7.27 19.01 12.56
CA MET A 98 -7.37 19.40 13.96
C MET A 98 -7.53 20.93 14.11
N GLU A 99 -6.82 21.72 13.32
CA GLU A 99 -6.96 23.18 13.27
C GLU A 99 -8.38 23.58 12.86
N THR A 100 -8.90 22.98 11.77
CA THR A 100 -10.29 23.22 11.33
C THR A 100 -11.32 22.84 12.40
N ARG A 101 -11.09 21.75 13.12
CA ARG A 101 -11.99 21.32 14.20
C ARG A 101 -12.01 22.31 15.37
N LEU A 102 -10.84 22.81 15.77
CA LEU A 102 -10.73 23.80 16.82
C LEU A 102 -11.38 25.14 16.42
N GLU A 103 -11.28 25.56 15.14
CA GLU A 103 -11.96 26.74 14.64
C GLU A 103 -13.49 26.60 14.65
N LEU A 104 -14.01 25.41 14.34
CA LEU A 104 -15.45 25.13 14.40
C LEU A 104 -15.94 25.12 15.86
N ASP A 105 -15.24 24.45 16.76
CA ASP A 105 -15.59 24.40 18.19
C ASP A 105 -15.55 25.80 18.82
N SER A 106 -14.63 26.67 18.38
CA SER A 106 -14.54 28.06 18.85
C SER A 106 -15.70 28.93 18.33
N LYS A 107 -16.23 28.66 17.15
CA LYS A 107 -17.40 29.33 16.58
C LYS A 107 -18.72 28.88 17.23
N ASP A 108 -18.85 27.60 17.53
CA ASP A 108 -20.02 27.05 18.23
C ASP A 108 -20.07 27.45 19.72
N GLY A 109 -18.90 27.71 20.34
CA GLY A 109 -18.81 28.22 21.72
C GLY A 109 -19.15 29.72 21.86
N GLN A 110 -19.26 30.47 20.77
CA GLN A 110 -19.71 31.85 20.72
C GLN A 110 -21.16 31.96 20.20
N ALA A 111 -22.09 31.24 20.80
CA ALA A 111 -23.51 31.53 20.60
C ALA A 111 -23.85 32.87 21.29
N PRO A 112 -24.36 33.86 20.58
CA PRO A 112 -24.72 35.14 21.21
C PRO A 112 -25.92 34.94 22.14
N SER A 113 -25.68 35.19 23.41
CA SER A 113 -26.79 35.44 24.37
C SER A 113 -27.69 36.50 23.86
N SER A 114 -28.97 36.16 23.77
CA SER A 114 -30.14 36.98 23.53
C SER A 114 -29.97 38.49 23.78
N THR A 115 -30.15 39.27 22.73
CA THR A 115 -30.71 40.65 22.88
C THR A 115 -31.74 40.87 21.79
N THR A 116 -32.99 40.95 22.23
CA THR A 116 -34.14 41.40 21.50
C THR A 116 -33.94 42.85 21.08
N VAL A 117 -33.93 43.15 19.80
CA VAL A 117 -34.34 44.48 19.30
C VAL A 117 -35.00 44.30 17.94
N THR A 118 -36.25 44.79 17.94
CA THR A 118 -37.13 45.06 16.83
C THR A 118 -36.55 46.11 15.87
N THR A 119 -36.69 45.95 14.61
CA THR A 119 -37.22 46.91 13.63
C THR A 119 -36.57 46.77 12.26
N SER A 120 -37.42 46.51 11.30
CA SER A 120 -37.36 46.67 9.85
C SER A 120 -36.29 47.60 9.30
N GLU A 121 -35.53 47.09 8.31
CA GLU A 121 -35.25 47.82 7.07
C GLU A 121 -34.81 46.86 5.95
N THR A 122 -35.50 47.04 4.85
CA THR A 122 -35.31 46.41 3.54
C THR A 122 -34.03 46.94 2.90
N ILE A 123 -33.09 46.09 2.46
CA ILE A 123 -32.17 46.40 1.35
C ILE A 123 -31.55 45.12 0.77
N ASN A 124 -31.83 44.92 -0.49
CA ASN A 124 -31.08 44.26 -1.59
C ASN A 124 -30.26 43.01 -1.40
N SER A 125 -30.75 42.01 -2.13
CA SER A 125 -30.01 40.83 -2.64
C SER A 125 -28.66 41.19 -3.23
N GLU A 126 -27.58 40.81 -2.57
CA GLU A 126 -26.35 40.41 -3.22
C GLU A 126 -26.00 39.01 -2.76
N LYS A 127 -25.86 38.14 -3.76
CA LYS A 127 -25.62 36.72 -3.66
C LYS A 127 -24.25 36.48 -3.05
N CYS A 128 -24.18 36.20 -1.76
CA CYS A 128 -22.99 35.56 -1.16
C CYS A 128 -22.91 34.10 -1.63
N PRO A 129 -21.72 33.58 -2.00
CA PRO A 129 -21.57 32.18 -2.31
C PRO A 129 -21.88 31.36 -1.07
N GLU A 130 -22.76 30.39 -1.26
CA GLU A 130 -23.17 29.39 -0.29
C GLU A 130 -21.97 28.85 0.46
N GLY A 131 -21.87 29.15 1.74
CA GLY A 131 -20.94 28.53 2.65
C GLY A 131 -21.22 27.04 2.69
N ASP A 132 -20.17 26.26 2.44
CA ASP A 132 -20.16 24.82 2.58
C ASP A 132 -20.89 24.40 3.86
N GLN A 133 -22.01 23.74 3.68
CA GLN A 133 -22.68 23.02 4.74
C GLN A 133 -21.73 21.98 5.28
N VAL A 134 -21.18 22.19 6.47
CA VAL A 134 -20.55 21.14 7.26
C VAL A 134 -21.64 20.11 7.55
N SER A 135 -21.79 19.21 6.60
CA SER A 135 -22.74 18.10 6.65
C SER A 135 -22.46 17.29 7.91
N LYS A 136 -23.45 17.22 8.81
CA LYS A 136 -23.47 16.24 9.90
C LYS A 136 -23.21 14.87 9.29
N ARG A 137 -21.99 14.39 9.43
CA ARG A 137 -21.55 13.09 8.89
C ARG A 137 -22.46 12.02 9.48
N THR A 138 -23.42 11.54 8.71
CA THR A 138 -24.26 10.43 9.10
C THR A 138 -23.35 9.21 9.22
N LEU A 139 -23.56 8.36 10.23
CA LEU A 139 -22.82 7.07 10.39
C LEU A 139 -22.79 6.27 9.08
N ARG A 140 -23.81 6.43 8.25
CA ARG A 140 -23.93 5.86 6.92
C ARG A 140 -22.81 6.29 5.95
N ASP A 141 -22.33 7.55 6.03
CA ASP A 141 -21.23 8.05 5.19
C ASP A 141 -19.88 7.49 5.64
N SER A 142 -19.75 7.14 6.92
CA SER A 142 -18.55 6.47 7.46
C SER A 142 -18.43 5.01 7.00
N PHE A 143 -19.55 4.36 6.65
CA PHE A 143 -19.56 3.00 6.10
C PHE A 143 -19.44 2.97 4.56
N ASN A 144 -19.41 4.09 3.89
CA ASN A 144 -19.17 4.14 2.45
C ASN A 144 -17.67 3.96 2.16
N ILE A 145 -17.25 2.68 2.15
CA ILE A 145 -15.85 2.26 1.93
C ILE A 145 -15.43 2.52 0.48
N PHE A 146 -16.39 2.63 -0.43
CA PHE A 146 -16.11 2.81 -1.85
C PHE A 146 -15.78 4.27 -2.17
N GLU A 147 -14.52 4.51 -2.55
CA GLU A 147 -14.03 5.82 -2.99
C GLU A 147 -13.58 5.73 -4.46
N PRO A 148 -14.42 6.23 -5.40
CA PRO A 148 -14.12 6.09 -6.83
C PRO A 148 -12.80 6.73 -7.25
N ARG A 149 -12.36 7.79 -6.56
CA ARG A 149 -11.10 8.49 -6.88
C ARG A 149 -9.87 7.66 -6.57
N ALA A 150 -9.95 6.76 -5.58
CA ALA A 150 -8.86 5.85 -5.24
C ALA A 150 -8.67 4.73 -6.29
N LEU A 151 -9.66 4.51 -7.18
CA LEU A 151 -9.57 3.51 -8.24
C LEU A 151 -8.43 3.79 -9.21
N SER A 152 -8.03 5.05 -9.37
CA SER A 152 -6.89 5.43 -10.22
C SER A 152 -5.57 4.78 -9.81
N GLY A 153 -5.38 4.47 -8.53
CA GLY A 153 -4.23 3.70 -8.05
C GLY A 153 -4.55 2.22 -7.79
N ALA A 154 -5.80 1.93 -7.38
CA ALA A 154 -6.21 0.57 -7.00
C ALA A 154 -6.33 -0.38 -8.22
N ILE A 155 -6.86 0.09 -9.35
CA ILE A 155 -7.03 -0.74 -10.56
C ILE A 155 -5.67 -1.13 -11.17
N PRO A 156 -4.73 -0.20 -11.45
CA PRO A 156 -3.40 -0.58 -11.92
C PRO A 156 -2.70 -1.56 -10.99
N GLN A 157 -2.82 -1.36 -9.68
CA GLN A 157 -2.25 -2.27 -8.69
C GLN A 157 -2.90 -3.67 -8.75
N MET A 158 -4.21 -3.76 -8.79
CA MET A 158 -4.94 -5.03 -8.87
C MET A 158 -4.54 -5.83 -10.12
N ILE A 159 -4.38 -5.15 -11.27
CA ILE A 159 -3.95 -5.80 -12.52
C ILE A 159 -2.45 -6.18 -12.46
N MET A 160 -1.63 -5.46 -11.69
CA MET A 160 -0.23 -5.80 -11.48
C MET A 160 -0.01 -6.93 -10.46
N CYS A 161 -0.96 -7.16 -9.55
CA CYS A 161 -0.86 -8.20 -8.52
C CYS A 161 -0.63 -9.63 -9.03
N PRO A 162 -1.10 -10.06 -10.21
CA PRO A 162 -0.70 -11.33 -10.81
C PRO A 162 0.81 -11.52 -10.91
N THR A 163 1.56 -10.46 -11.23
CA THR A 163 3.04 -10.50 -11.24
C THR A 163 3.60 -10.75 -9.85
N PHE A 164 3.04 -10.08 -8.83
CA PHE A 164 3.39 -10.32 -7.43
C PHE A 164 3.11 -11.76 -7.02
N GLY A 165 1.91 -12.25 -7.30
CA GLY A 165 1.49 -13.60 -6.94
C GLY A 165 2.37 -14.66 -7.58
N PHE A 166 2.73 -14.51 -8.87
CA PHE A 166 3.66 -15.42 -9.52
C PHE A 166 5.03 -15.43 -8.82
N GLY A 167 5.60 -14.26 -8.59
CA GLY A 167 6.90 -14.13 -7.94
C GLY A 167 6.92 -14.72 -6.52
N VAL A 168 5.90 -14.43 -5.71
CA VAL A 168 5.84 -14.90 -4.32
C VAL A 168 5.60 -16.42 -4.22
N PHE A 169 4.67 -16.95 -5.01
CA PHE A 169 4.23 -18.34 -4.83
C PHE A 169 4.91 -19.34 -5.78
N PHE A 170 5.26 -18.92 -6.98
CA PHE A 170 5.66 -19.85 -8.05
C PHE A 170 7.10 -19.69 -8.53
N ALA A 171 7.77 -18.53 -8.33
CA ALA A 171 9.13 -18.36 -8.81
C ALA A 171 10.11 -19.34 -8.17
N GLY A 172 10.05 -19.53 -6.83
CA GLY A 172 10.88 -20.51 -6.15
C GLY A 172 10.58 -21.95 -6.56
N LEU A 173 9.29 -22.29 -6.74
CA LEU A 173 8.86 -23.59 -7.23
C LEU A 173 9.39 -23.84 -8.65
N TYR A 174 9.33 -22.84 -9.52
CA TYR A 174 9.90 -22.94 -10.86
C TYR A 174 11.41 -23.21 -10.83
N GLY A 175 12.16 -22.49 -9.99
CA GLY A 175 13.59 -22.74 -9.80
C GLY A 175 13.89 -24.18 -9.32
N THR A 176 13.08 -24.72 -8.40
CA THR A 176 13.25 -26.12 -7.95
C THR A 176 12.89 -27.13 -9.03
N THR A 177 11.89 -26.88 -9.89
CA THR A 177 11.56 -27.76 -11.03
C THR A 177 12.65 -27.77 -12.09
N LEU A 178 13.44 -26.69 -12.20
CA LEU A 178 14.65 -26.66 -13.06
C LEU A 178 15.87 -27.35 -12.42
N GLY A 179 15.73 -27.84 -11.18
CA GLY A 179 16.81 -28.53 -10.46
C GLY A 179 17.80 -27.60 -9.76
N TYR A 180 17.48 -26.33 -9.57
CA TYR A 180 18.36 -25.37 -8.92
C TYR A 180 18.41 -25.55 -7.41
N THR A 181 19.60 -25.75 -6.87
CA THR A 181 19.82 -25.99 -5.44
C THR A 181 19.55 -24.72 -4.60
N HIS A 182 19.82 -23.55 -5.18
CA HIS A 182 19.73 -22.27 -4.48
C HIS A 182 18.53 -21.44 -4.93
N ALA A 183 17.44 -22.06 -5.41
CA ALA A 183 16.25 -21.36 -5.88
C ALA A 183 15.67 -20.38 -4.84
N GLY A 184 15.85 -20.65 -3.54
CA GLY A 184 15.44 -19.76 -2.46
C GLY A 184 16.18 -18.41 -2.41
N LEU A 185 17.39 -18.31 -2.97
CA LEU A 185 18.14 -17.06 -3.05
C LEU A 185 17.44 -16.00 -3.92
N PHE A 186 16.58 -16.42 -4.85
CA PHE A 186 15.71 -15.52 -5.60
C PHE A 186 14.97 -14.53 -4.67
N TYR A 187 14.39 -15.02 -3.60
CA TYR A 187 13.65 -14.18 -2.64
C TYR A 187 14.56 -13.23 -1.86
N THR A 188 15.74 -13.69 -1.47
CA THR A 188 16.72 -12.85 -0.79
C THR A 188 17.22 -11.73 -1.69
N ILE A 189 17.56 -12.03 -2.94
CA ILE A 189 18.00 -11.06 -3.95
C ILE A 189 16.88 -10.05 -4.23
N SER A 190 15.65 -10.54 -4.40
CA SER A 190 14.47 -9.70 -4.63
C SER A 190 14.23 -8.74 -3.47
N ALA A 191 14.35 -9.22 -2.25
CA ALA A 191 14.17 -8.42 -1.04
C ALA A 191 15.23 -7.32 -0.92
N VAL A 192 16.50 -7.65 -1.15
CA VAL A 192 17.60 -6.68 -1.13
C VAL A 192 17.38 -5.61 -2.21
N SER A 193 17.03 -6.03 -3.42
CA SER A 193 16.76 -5.11 -4.54
C SER A 193 15.57 -4.19 -4.23
N MET A 194 14.51 -4.73 -3.61
CA MET A 194 13.33 -3.97 -3.19
C MET A 194 13.70 -2.93 -2.12
N ILE A 195 14.55 -3.28 -1.15
CA ILE A 195 15.02 -2.34 -0.11
C ILE A 195 15.83 -1.22 -0.76
N ILE A 196 16.78 -1.56 -1.62
CA ILE A 196 17.65 -0.59 -2.31
C ILE A 196 16.80 0.39 -3.11
N ILE A 197 15.88 -0.08 -3.94
CA ILE A 197 15.08 0.81 -4.77
C ILE A 197 14.15 1.70 -3.94
N ARG A 198 13.61 1.23 -2.84
CA ARG A 198 12.80 2.06 -1.92
C ARG A 198 13.61 3.15 -1.25
N MET A 199 14.87 2.90 -0.91
CA MET A 199 15.76 3.94 -0.38
C MET A 199 16.08 5.01 -1.44
N ILE A 200 16.22 4.61 -2.70
CA ILE A 200 16.49 5.51 -3.82
C ILE A 200 15.22 6.24 -4.27
N SER A 201 14.06 5.59 -4.19
CA SER A 201 12.78 6.08 -4.70
C SER A 201 12.34 7.41 -4.09
N LYS A 202 12.80 7.74 -2.88
CA LYS A 202 12.55 9.03 -2.23
C LYS A 202 12.92 10.24 -3.08
N HIS A 203 13.90 10.09 -4.00
CA HIS A 203 14.39 11.19 -4.83
C HIS A 203 13.51 11.43 -6.06
N PHE A 204 12.77 10.43 -6.53
CA PHE A 204 12.04 10.54 -7.79
C PHE A 204 10.52 10.31 -7.68
N MET A 205 10.01 9.70 -6.59
CA MET A 205 8.56 9.41 -6.50
C MET A 205 7.67 10.64 -6.43
N ASP A 206 8.17 11.76 -5.88
CA ASP A 206 7.42 13.02 -5.79
C ASP A 206 7.80 14.04 -6.85
N THR A 207 8.97 13.86 -7.53
CA THR A 207 9.48 14.79 -8.55
C THR A 207 9.18 14.35 -9.97
N VAL A 208 9.12 13.03 -10.21
CA VAL A 208 8.86 12.44 -11.53
C VAL A 208 7.36 12.12 -11.68
N PRO A 209 6.75 12.43 -12.83
CA PRO A 209 5.36 12.06 -13.11
C PRO A 209 5.11 10.56 -12.86
N ALA A 210 3.98 10.21 -12.21
CA ALA A 210 3.65 8.85 -11.83
C ALA A 210 3.71 7.86 -13.02
N ILE A 211 3.27 8.30 -14.20
CA ILE A 211 3.30 7.45 -15.42
C ILE A 211 4.74 7.07 -15.83
N LYS A 212 5.72 7.97 -15.71
CA LYS A 212 7.12 7.66 -16.04
C LYS A 212 7.71 6.69 -15.04
N THR A 213 7.39 6.85 -13.76
CA THR A 213 7.82 5.93 -12.69
C THR A 213 7.18 4.56 -12.88
N MET A 214 5.90 4.51 -13.28
CA MET A 214 5.20 3.26 -13.60
C MET A 214 5.83 2.57 -14.82
N THR A 215 6.21 3.33 -15.86
CA THR A 215 6.94 2.78 -17.02
C THR A 215 8.22 2.05 -16.59
N GLY A 216 8.99 2.65 -15.66
CA GLY A 216 10.19 2.01 -15.10
C GLY A 216 9.89 0.71 -14.35
N ALA A 217 8.84 0.71 -13.52
CA ALA A 217 8.41 -0.47 -12.77
C ALA A 217 7.97 -1.61 -13.71
N VAL A 218 7.15 -1.30 -14.72
CA VAL A 218 6.67 -2.28 -15.71
C VAL A 218 7.81 -2.81 -16.57
N ALA A 219 8.74 -1.95 -17.01
CA ALA A 219 9.91 -2.37 -17.77
C ALA A 219 10.79 -3.35 -16.95
N CYS A 220 11.02 -3.08 -15.68
CA CYS A 220 11.70 -4.03 -14.79
C CYS A 220 10.91 -5.34 -14.64
N GLY A 221 9.59 -5.28 -14.52
CA GLY A 221 8.74 -6.47 -14.45
C GLY A 221 8.80 -7.33 -15.73
N ILE A 222 8.77 -6.71 -16.90
CA ILE A 222 8.91 -7.41 -18.19
C ILE A 222 10.32 -8.03 -18.28
N LEU A 223 11.35 -7.31 -17.90
CA LEU A 223 12.72 -7.84 -17.91
C LEU A 223 12.89 -9.03 -16.95
N CYS A 224 12.25 -8.97 -15.76
CA CYS A 224 12.16 -10.12 -14.87
C CYS A 224 11.53 -11.32 -15.57
N CYS A 225 10.39 -11.15 -16.22
CA CYS A 225 9.70 -12.24 -16.92
C CYS A 225 10.53 -12.80 -18.07
N LEU A 226 11.21 -11.95 -18.84
CA LEU A 226 12.11 -12.39 -19.91
C LEU A 226 13.28 -13.22 -19.36
N MET A 227 13.85 -12.82 -18.23
CA MET A 227 14.90 -13.60 -17.57
C MET A 227 14.36 -14.91 -16.99
N LEU A 228 13.12 -14.92 -16.45
CA LEU A 228 12.49 -16.17 -16.03
C LEU A 228 12.22 -17.13 -17.21
N LEU A 229 11.85 -16.62 -18.39
CA LEU A 229 11.75 -17.43 -19.60
C LEU A 229 13.12 -17.97 -20.03
N ALA A 230 14.18 -17.19 -19.82
CA ALA A 230 15.56 -17.61 -20.08
C ALA A 230 16.18 -18.41 -18.92
N ALA A 231 15.48 -18.64 -17.82
CA ALA A 231 15.98 -19.40 -16.67
C ALA A 231 16.51 -20.81 -17.02
N PRO A 232 15.94 -21.57 -17.99
CA PRO A 232 16.49 -22.87 -18.35
C PRO A 232 17.95 -22.85 -18.83
N TYR A 233 18.48 -21.68 -19.23
CA TYR A 233 19.89 -21.54 -19.64
C TYR A 233 20.88 -21.54 -18.48
N GLY A 234 20.43 -21.36 -17.22
CA GLY A 234 21.28 -21.48 -16.04
C GLY A 234 20.75 -20.77 -14.80
N GLU A 235 21.15 -21.28 -13.64
CA GLU A 235 20.79 -20.76 -12.32
C GLU A 235 21.12 -19.26 -12.14
N PRO A 236 22.27 -18.71 -12.64
CA PRO A 236 22.55 -17.28 -12.51
C PRO A 236 21.53 -16.39 -13.20
N VAL A 237 20.97 -16.82 -14.33
CA VAL A 237 19.91 -16.05 -15.06
C VAL A 237 18.63 -16.02 -14.23
N PHE A 238 18.26 -17.18 -13.66
CA PHE A 238 17.13 -17.27 -12.74
C PHE A 238 17.31 -16.35 -11.52
N LEU A 239 18.46 -16.36 -10.88
CA LEU A 239 18.73 -15.51 -9.71
C LEU A 239 18.75 -14.01 -10.08
N ALA A 240 19.29 -13.65 -11.25
CA ALA A 240 19.30 -12.28 -11.73
C ALA A 240 17.87 -11.72 -11.96
N SER A 241 16.90 -12.57 -12.34
CA SER A 241 15.50 -12.18 -12.46
C SER A 241 14.94 -11.64 -11.14
N GLY A 242 15.43 -12.13 -9.99
CA GLY A 242 15.06 -11.64 -8.67
C GLY A 242 15.40 -10.17 -8.44
N ILE A 243 16.48 -9.66 -9.05
CA ILE A 243 16.82 -8.24 -8.98
C ILE A 243 15.70 -7.41 -9.59
N PHE A 244 15.28 -7.74 -10.80
CA PHE A 244 14.26 -7.00 -11.53
C PHE A 244 12.87 -7.16 -10.93
N TYR A 245 12.58 -8.33 -10.35
CA TYR A 245 11.36 -8.53 -9.57
C TYR A 245 11.30 -7.57 -8.37
N GLY A 246 12.39 -7.47 -7.60
CA GLY A 246 12.50 -6.57 -6.45
C GLY A 246 12.37 -5.10 -6.85
N LEU A 247 12.99 -4.69 -7.97
CA LEU A 247 12.87 -3.33 -8.49
C LEU A 247 11.43 -3.01 -8.91
N ALA A 248 10.78 -3.88 -9.68
CA ALA A 248 9.42 -3.69 -10.16
C ALA A 248 8.43 -3.55 -8.99
N THR A 249 8.47 -4.48 -8.04
CA THR A 249 7.56 -4.53 -6.90
C THR A 249 7.85 -3.43 -5.88
N GLY A 250 9.12 -3.07 -5.72
CA GLY A 250 9.57 -2.00 -4.83
C GLY A 250 9.07 -0.62 -5.23
N ILE A 251 8.90 -0.38 -6.54
CA ILE A 251 8.40 0.89 -7.08
C ILE A 251 6.87 0.90 -7.17
N SER A 252 6.26 -0.14 -7.74
CA SER A 252 4.85 -0.13 -8.13
C SER A 252 3.90 0.01 -6.95
N LEU A 253 4.12 -0.73 -5.88
CA LEU A 253 3.20 -0.74 -4.74
C LEU A 253 3.09 0.63 -4.05
N PRO A 254 4.19 1.28 -3.62
CA PRO A 254 4.09 2.60 -3.00
C PRO A 254 3.66 3.70 -3.98
N LEU A 255 4.00 3.57 -5.27
CA LEU A 255 3.57 4.49 -6.31
C LEU A 255 2.05 4.49 -6.45
N ASN A 256 1.46 3.32 -6.69
CA ASN A 256 0.02 3.19 -6.89
C ASN A 256 -0.78 3.54 -5.63
N GLN A 257 -0.25 3.22 -4.43
CA GLN A 257 -0.84 3.65 -3.17
C GLN A 257 -0.81 5.17 -3.02
N SER A 258 0.31 5.81 -3.36
CA SER A 258 0.43 7.27 -3.35
C SER A 258 -0.55 7.93 -4.31
N VAL A 259 -0.72 7.40 -5.52
CA VAL A 259 -1.70 7.90 -6.51
C VAL A 259 -3.13 7.76 -5.97
N ALA A 260 -3.49 6.62 -5.38
CA ALA A 260 -4.81 6.40 -4.80
C ALA A 260 -5.13 7.41 -3.69
N VAL A 261 -4.15 7.70 -2.82
CA VAL A 261 -4.32 8.64 -1.70
C VAL A 261 -4.30 10.09 -2.18
N LYS A 262 -3.34 10.49 -3.06
CA LYS A 262 -3.23 11.86 -3.58
C LYS A 262 -4.48 12.32 -4.33
N ASN A 263 -5.16 11.42 -5.02
CA ASN A 263 -6.38 11.72 -5.78
C ASN A 263 -7.65 11.77 -4.91
N THR A 264 -7.53 11.47 -3.61
CA THR A 264 -8.65 11.39 -2.67
C THR A 264 -8.58 12.53 -1.65
N PRO A 265 -9.71 13.14 -1.28
CA PRO A 265 -9.75 14.16 -0.22
C PRO A 265 -9.20 13.61 1.11
N PRO A 266 -8.50 14.44 1.93
CA PRO A 266 -7.85 14.00 3.17
C PRO A 266 -8.79 13.31 4.16
N GLU A 267 -10.07 13.72 4.19
CA GLU A 267 -11.09 13.14 5.07
C GLU A 267 -11.39 11.67 4.74
N ARG A 268 -11.08 11.24 3.51
CA ARG A 268 -11.37 9.90 2.99
C ARG A 268 -10.13 9.05 2.70
N TRP A 269 -8.96 9.47 3.16
CA TRP A 269 -7.72 8.69 2.98
C TRP A 269 -7.80 7.28 3.58
N GLY A 270 -8.54 7.12 4.70
CA GLY A 270 -8.80 5.79 5.26
C GLY A 270 -9.55 4.87 4.31
N ALA A 271 -10.60 5.38 3.65
CA ALA A 271 -11.36 4.64 2.65
C ALA A 271 -10.52 4.34 1.40
N ALA A 272 -9.71 5.30 0.95
CA ALA A 272 -8.80 5.11 -0.18
C ALA A 272 -7.76 4.02 0.09
N ASN A 273 -7.11 4.04 1.25
CA ASN A 273 -6.16 3.00 1.65
C ASN A 273 -6.83 1.62 1.81
N ALA A 274 -8.03 1.58 2.39
CA ALA A 274 -8.78 0.32 2.53
C ALA A 274 -9.13 -0.28 1.17
N LEU A 275 -9.60 0.55 0.23
CA LEU A 275 -9.93 0.10 -1.13
C LEU A 275 -8.68 -0.36 -1.89
N PHE A 276 -7.57 0.38 -1.77
CA PHE A 276 -6.28 0.01 -2.37
C PHE A 276 -5.78 -1.34 -1.86
N LEU A 277 -5.77 -1.55 -0.53
CA LEU A 277 -5.33 -2.80 0.08
C LEU A 277 -6.27 -3.96 -0.28
N LEU A 278 -7.58 -3.71 -0.32
CA LEU A 278 -8.56 -4.71 -0.76
C LEU A 278 -8.31 -5.14 -2.22
N ALA A 279 -8.07 -4.18 -3.12
CA ALA A 279 -7.76 -4.45 -4.52
C ALA A 279 -6.44 -5.25 -4.65
N ASN A 280 -5.42 -4.91 -3.86
CA ASN A 280 -4.17 -5.63 -3.80
C ASN A 280 -4.38 -7.09 -3.33
N ASP A 281 -5.10 -7.30 -2.24
CA ASP A 281 -5.31 -8.64 -1.67
C ASP A 281 -6.18 -9.52 -2.57
N ILE A 282 -7.22 -8.95 -3.19
CA ILE A 282 -8.03 -9.63 -4.21
C ILE A 282 -7.14 -10.04 -5.39
N GLY A 283 -6.30 -9.12 -5.89
CA GLY A 283 -5.41 -9.39 -7.01
C GLY A 283 -4.41 -10.51 -6.71
N ILE A 284 -3.78 -10.53 -5.53
CA ILE A 284 -2.86 -11.59 -5.10
C ILE A 284 -3.61 -12.92 -4.90
N GLY A 285 -4.79 -12.88 -4.27
CA GLY A 285 -5.62 -14.08 -4.05
C GLY A 285 -6.02 -14.75 -5.36
N PHE A 286 -6.55 -13.99 -6.32
CA PHE A 286 -6.87 -14.51 -7.65
C PHE A 286 -5.63 -15.03 -8.38
N ALA A 287 -4.50 -14.33 -8.28
CA ALA A 287 -3.25 -14.74 -8.89
C ALA A 287 -2.80 -16.13 -8.43
N SER A 288 -2.91 -16.43 -7.13
CA SER A 288 -2.49 -17.73 -6.60
C SER A 288 -3.28 -18.91 -7.22
N VAL A 289 -4.58 -18.72 -7.44
CA VAL A 289 -5.45 -19.73 -8.05
C VAL A 289 -5.21 -19.84 -9.56
N ILE A 290 -5.18 -18.71 -10.26
CA ILE A 290 -5.01 -18.67 -11.72
C ILE A 290 -3.68 -19.31 -12.13
N TRP A 291 -2.58 -18.89 -11.47
CA TRP A 291 -1.25 -19.42 -11.79
C TRP A 291 -1.09 -20.89 -11.41
N GLY A 292 -1.77 -21.36 -10.35
CA GLY A 292 -1.81 -22.79 -10.02
C GLY A 292 -2.40 -23.59 -11.17
N VAL A 293 -3.59 -23.21 -11.64
CA VAL A 293 -4.27 -23.91 -12.75
C VAL A 293 -3.49 -23.83 -14.07
N ILE A 294 -2.93 -22.67 -14.40
CA ILE A 294 -2.18 -22.50 -15.65
C ILE A 294 -0.86 -23.28 -15.59
N ASN A 295 -0.15 -23.24 -14.46
CA ASN A 295 1.09 -23.99 -14.30
C ASN A 295 0.87 -25.50 -14.42
N ASP A 296 -0.19 -26.03 -13.82
CA ASP A 296 -0.52 -27.45 -13.88
C ASP A 296 -0.95 -27.91 -15.28
N SER A 297 -1.67 -27.03 -16.02
CA SER A 297 -2.24 -27.38 -17.34
C SER A 297 -1.30 -27.07 -18.50
N PHE A 298 -0.57 -25.96 -18.46
CA PHE A 298 0.21 -25.42 -19.58
C PHE A 298 1.68 -25.16 -19.25
N GLY A 299 2.09 -25.35 -18.00
CA GLY A 299 3.46 -25.17 -17.54
C GLY A 299 3.82 -23.71 -17.23
N PHE A 300 4.96 -23.54 -16.55
CA PHE A 300 5.45 -22.27 -16.02
C PHE A 300 5.72 -21.21 -17.10
N GLN A 301 6.21 -21.64 -18.27
CA GLN A 301 6.51 -20.69 -19.35
C GLN A 301 5.26 -19.96 -19.85
N THR A 302 4.15 -20.67 -19.98
CA THR A 302 2.85 -20.06 -20.37
C THR A 302 2.39 -19.05 -19.31
N SER A 303 2.51 -19.39 -18.03
CA SER A 303 2.18 -18.45 -16.94
C SER A 303 3.02 -17.19 -17.01
N ILE A 304 4.33 -17.29 -17.26
CA ILE A 304 5.23 -16.13 -17.36
C ILE A 304 4.82 -15.22 -18.54
N VAL A 305 4.43 -15.78 -19.68
CA VAL A 305 3.92 -15.01 -20.81
C VAL A 305 2.61 -14.29 -20.42
N CYS A 306 1.70 -14.96 -19.74
CA CYS A 306 0.47 -14.32 -19.26
C CYS A 306 0.74 -13.20 -18.24
N VAL A 307 1.77 -13.34 -17.39
CA VAL A 307 2.22 -12.26 -16.48
C VAL A 307 2.69 -11.04 -17.26
N ILE A 308 3.39 -11.20 -18.38
CA ILE A 308 3.78 -10.07 -19.25
C ILE A 308 2.54 -9.34 -19.79
N VAL A 309 1.51 -10.07 -20.21
CA VAL A 309 0.25 -9.47 -20.67
C VAL A 309 -0.41 -8.68 -19.54
N CYS A 310 -0.44 -9.20 -18.31
CA CYS A 310 -0.97 -8.47 -17.14
C CYS A 310 -0.18 -7.19 -16.86
N LEU A 311 1.15 -7.22 -16.99
CA LEU A 311 2.00 -6.03 -16.81
C LEU A 311 1.68 -4.93 -17.82
N ILE A 312 1.51 -5.30 -19.11
CA ILE A 312 1.14 -4.37 -20.18
C ILE A 312 -0.26 -3.82 -19.92
N ALA A 313 -1.21 -4.65 -19.52
CA ALA A 313 -2.58 -4.22 -19.20
C ALA A 313 -2.59 -3.27 -17.97
N SER A 314 -1.78 -3.54 -16.95
CA SER A 314 -1.63 -2.64 -15.80
C SER A 314 -1.11 -1.26 -16.21
N TYR A 315 -0.12 -1.22 -17.10
CA TYR A 315 0.40 0.04 -17.65
C TYR A 315 -0.66 0.81 -18.45
N ALA A 316 -1.47 0.10 -19.27
CA ALA A 316 -2.53 0.72 -20.05
C ALA A 316 -3.69 1.28 -19.19
N SER A 317 -3.82 0.80 -17.96
CA SER A 317 -4.85 1.25 -16.99
C SER A 317 -4.40 2.39 -16.08
N ALA A 318 -3.11 2.73 -16.07
CA ALA A 318 -2.51 3.77 -15.24
C ALA A 318 -2.53 5.14 -15.95
#